data_a52043014b1e2c8329aead2bade38b5b
#
_entry.id   a52043014b1e2c8329aead2bade38b5b
#
_cell.length_a   1.000
_cell.length_b   1.000
_cell.length_c   1.000
_cell.angle_alpha   90.00
_cell.angle_beta   90.00
_cell.angle_gamma   90.00
#
_symmetry.space_group_name_H-M   'P 1'
#
loop_
_entity.id
_entity.type
_entity.pdbx_description
1 polymer ?
#
loop_
_entity_poly.entity_id
_entity_poly.type
_entity_poly.pdbx_seq_one_letter_code
_entity_poly.pdbx_strand_id
1 'polypeptide(L)'
;GLTNKRDIRVSTANGRMVLTVTDDDLVRVNMGEPNFEPSAVPFRANKAEKTYIMRAAEQTILCGVVSMGNPHCVIQVDDVDTAAVETLGPVLESHERFPERANIGFMQVVKREHIRLRVYERGAGETQACGSGACAAVAVGIQQGLLAEEVRVELPGGRLDIAWKGPGHPLYMTGPAVHVYDGFIHL
;
A
#
# COMPACT_ATOMS: atom_id res chain seq x y z
N GLY A 1 -14.01 14.15 -22.66
CA GLY A 1 -13.59 12.92 -21.96
C GLY A 1 -13.71 11.71 -22.86
N LEU A 2 -12.95 10.66 -22.58
CA LEU A 2 -12.94 9.42 -23.38
C LEU A 2 -14.21 8.57 -23.19
N THR A 3 -14.94 8.77 -22.07
CA THR A 3 -16.17 8.05 -21.75
C THR A 3 -17.02 8.83 -20.74
N ASN A 4 -18.35 8.61 -20.79
CA ASN A 4 -19.31 9.13 -19.82
C ASN A 4 -19.80 8.03 -18.84
N LYS A 5 -19.16 6.83 -18.85
CA LYS A 5 -19.51 5.74 -17.97
C LYS A 5 -18.98 6.01 -16.56
N ARG A 6 -19.78 5.74 -15.55
CA ARG A 6 -19.33 5.75 -14.13
C ARG A 6 -18.41 4.57 -13.82
N ASP A 7 -18.74 3.38 -14.32
CA ASP A 7 -17.93 2.17 -14.15
C ASP A 7 -17.05 1.97 -15.39
N ILE A 8 -15.75 2.05 -15.17
CA ILE A 8 -14.73 1.91 -16.20
C ILE A 8 -13.97 0.62 -15.95
N ARG A 9 -14.03 -0.31 -16.92
CA ARG A 9 -13.27 -1.55 -16.88
C ARG A 9 -11.90 -1.33 -17.50
N VAL A 10 -10.86 -1.61 -16.73
CA VAL A 10 -9.47 -1.45 -17.16
C VAL A 10 -8.78 -2.80 -17.14
N SER A 11 -8.02 -3.10 -18.22
CA SER A 11 -7.11 -4.25 -18.27
C SER A 11 -5.70 -3.78 -17.93
N THR A 12 -5.07 -4.43 -16.96
CA THR A 12 -3.68 -4.19 -16.55
C THR A 12 -2.87 -5.46 -16.75
N ALA A 13 -1.55 -5.39 -16.60
CA ALA A 13 -0.67 -6.56 -16.62
C ALA A 13 -1.06 -7.59 -15.53
N ASN A 14 -1.63 -7.14 -14.42
CA ASN A 14 -2.01 -7.99 -13.27
C ASN A 14 -3.50 -8.42 -13.30
N GLY A 15 -4.23 -8.13 -14.39
CA GLY A 15 -5.63 -8.53 -14.53
C GLY A 15 -6.58 -7.37 -14.83
N ARG A 16 -7.87 -7.68 -14.73
CA ARG A 16 -8.95 -6.69 -14.96
C ARG A 16 -9.40 -6.09 -13.63
N MET A 17 -9.62 -4.78 -13.65
CA MET A 17 -10.16 -4.05 -12.50
C MET A 17 -11.31 -3.13 -12.94
N VAL A 18 -12.15 -2.77 -12.00
CA VAL A 18 -13.24 -1.82 -12.21
C VAL A 18 -12.96 -0.59 -11.36
N LEU A 19 -12.96 0.55 -12.03
CA LEU A 19 -12.89 1.87 -11.41
C LEU A 19 -14.27 2.48 -11.47
N THR A 20 -14.77 2.99 -10.35
CA THR A 20 -16.06 3.66 -10.26
C THR A 20 -15.84 5.14 -9.94
N VAL A 21 -16.36 6.02 -10.78
CA VAL A 21 -16.40 7.46 -10.48
C VAL A 21 -17.51 7.72 -9.48
N THR A 22 -17.17 8.29 -8.33
CA THR A 22 -18.11 8.63 -7.25
C THR A 22 -18.89 9.92 -7.54
N ASP A 23 -19.89 10.26 -6.72
CA ASP A 23 -20.70 11.46 -6.92
C ASP A 23 -19.94 12.77 -6.66
N ASP A 24 -18.83 12.69 -5.91
CA ASP A 24 -17.90 13.78 -5.60
C ASP A 24 -16.63 13.77 -6.49
N ASP A 25 -16.76 13.17 -7.69
CA ASP A 25 -15.71 13.11 -8.72
C ASP A 25 -14.40 12.41 -8.28
N LEU A 26 -14.45 11.62 -7.22
CA LEU A 26 -13.35 10.73 -6.85
C LEU A 26 -13.43 9.42 -7.63
N VAL A 27 -12.33 8.67 -7.66
CA VAL A 27 -12.28 7.35 -8.28
C VAL A 27 -12.11 6.30 -7.20
N ARG A 28 -13.09 5.39 -7.11
CA ARG A 28 -13.04 4.21 -6.25
C ARG A 28 -12.58 2.99 -7.03
N VAL A 29 -11.58 2.31 -6.50
CA VAL A 29 -10.95 1.13 -7.11
C VAL A 29 -11.13 -0.07 -6.19
N ASN A 30 -11.61 -1.18 -6.74
CA ASN A 30 -11.55 -2.48 -6.08
C ASN A 30 -10.13 -3.04 -6.24
N MET A 31 -9.38 -3.09 -5.14
CA MET A 31 -7.99 -3.53 -5.09
C MET A 31 -7.85 -5.05 -4.87
N GLY A 32 -8.96 -5.77 -4.76
CA GLY A 32 -8.98 -7.18 -4.39
C GLY A 32 -8.85 -7.39 -2.88
N GLU A 33 -8.75 -8.65 -2.47
CA GLU A 33 -8.55 -9.03 -1.08
C GLU A 33 -7.05 -9.03 -0.74
N PRO A 34 -6.62 -8.39 0.36
CA PRO A 34 -5.25 -8.48 0.86
C PRO A 34 -4.88 -9.93 1.20
N ASN A 35 -3.72 -10.39 0.74
CA ASN A 35 -3.26 -11.75 1.01
C ASN A 35 -2.06 -11.73 1.96
N PHE A 36 -2.21 -12.34 3.14
CA PHE A 36 -1.21 -12.38 4.20
C PHE A 36 -0.40 -13.68 4.24
N GLU A 37 -0.69 -14.63 3.33
CA GLU A 37 0.09 -15.87 3.26
C GLU A 37 1.53 -15.58 2.79
N PRO A 38 2.55 -16.00 3.54
CA PRO A 38 3.95 -15.70 3.19
C PRO A 38 4.33 -16.10 1.78
N SER A 39 3.81 -17.23 1.27
CA SER A 39 4.06 -17.69 -0.09
C SER A 39 3.45 -16.78 -1.16
N ALA A 40 2.36 -16.09 -0.86
CA ALA A 40 1.71 -15.15 -1.78
C ALA A 40 2.38 -13.76 -1.77
N VAL A 41 3.18 -13.46 -0.73
CA VAL A 41 3.96 -12.22 -0.61
C VAL A 41 5.38 -12.40 -1.17
N PRO A 42 5.81 -13.54 -1.63
CA PRO A 42 7.16 -14.13 -1.63
C PRO A 42 8.03 -13.72 -0.41
N PHE A 43 7.57 -14.11 0.79
CA PHE A 43 8.24 -13.79 2.04
C PHE A 43 8.67 -15.08 2.78
N ARG A 44 9.91 -15.18 3.19
CA ARG A 44 10.45 -16.34 3.91
C ARG A 44 9.99 -16.32 5.36
N ALA A 45 8.97 -17.12 5.67
CA ALA A 45 8.47 -17.38 7.01
C ALA A 45 7.93 -18.81 7.12
N ASN A 46 7.98 -19.38 8.33
CA ASN A 46 7.50 -20.74 8.58
C ASN A 46 5.96 -20.81 8.66
N LYS A 47 5.32 -19.70 9.03
CA LYS A 47 3.85 -19.58 9.16
C LYS A 47 3.41 -18.12 8.98
N ALA A 48 2.12 -17.94 8.70
CA ALA A 48 1.51 -16.61 8.69
C ALA A 48 1.41 -16.04 10.11
N GLU A 49 1.86 -14.81 10.28
CA GLU A 49 1.83 -14.05 11.53
C GLU A 49 1.28 -12.64 11.27
N LYS A 50 0.68 -12.04 12.29
CA LYS A 50 0.27 -10.62 12.19
C LYS A 50 1.46 -9.66 12.24
N THR A 51 2.53 -10.08 12.90
CA THR A 51 3.76 -9.30 13.06
C THR A 51 4.96 -10.21 12.99
N TYR A 52 5.92 -9.83 12.19
CA TYR A 52 7.20 -10.51 12.04
C TYR A 52 8.32 -9.68 12.64
N ILE A 53 9.36 -10.38 13.10
CA ILE A 53 10.60 -9.78 13.56
C ILE A 53 11.63 -9.90 12.44
N MET A 54 12.24 -8.78 12.04
CA MET A 54 13.36 -8.73 11.11
C MET A 54 14.55 -8.03 11.75
N ARG A 55 15.75 -8.34 11.30
CA ARG A 55 16.97 -7.62 11.70
C ARG A 55 17.51 -6.88 10.49
N ALA A 56 17.57 -5.57 10.57
CA ALA A 56 18.06 -4.70 9.51
C ALA A 56 18.82 -3.50 10.11
N ALA A 57 19.94 -3.10 9.52
CA ALA A 57 20.76 -1.96 9.96
C ALA A 57 21.06 -2.03 11.48
N GLU A 58 21.44 -3.20 11.98
CA GLU A 58 21.72 -3.48 13.42
C GLU A 58 20.53 -3.27 14.37
N GLN A 59 19.33 -3.12 13.83
CA GLN A 59 18.10 -2.92 14.60
C GLN A 59 17.15 -4.12 14.47
N THR A 60 16.31 -4.27 15.49
CA THR A 60 15.18 -5.20 15.45
C THR A 60 13.94 -4.45 14.96
N ILE A 61 13.39 -4.88 13.85
CA ILE A 61 12.24 -4.26 13.20
C ILE A 61 11.02 -5.17 13.36
N LEU A 62 9.92 -4.62 13.85
CA LEU A 62 8.61 -5.26 13.84
C LEU A 62 7.84 -4.81 12.61
N CYS A 63 7.36 -5.76 11.81
CA CYS A 63 6.64 -5.43 10.57
C CYS A 63 5.45 -6.36 10.32
N GLY A 64 4.44 -5.83 9.62
CA GLY A 64 3.43 -6.64 8.97
C GLY A 64 3.80 -6.86 7.51
N VAL A 65 3.39 -7.99 6.94
CA VAL A 65 3.70 -8.37 5.56
C VAL A 65 2.41 -8.77 4.86
N VAL A 66 2.18 -8.23 3.66
CA VAL A 66 0.97 -8.47 2.88
C VAL A 66 1.22 -8.33 1.38
N SER A 67 0.48 -9.09 0.57
CA SER A 67 0.42 -8.91 -0.88
C SER A 67 -0.87 -8.15 -1.27
N MET A 68 -0.70 -7.09 -2.06
CA MET A 68 -1.77 -6.39 -2.79
C MET A 68 -1.68 -6.67 -4.30
N GLY A 69 -1.23 -7.88 -4.69
CA GLY A 69 -0.78 -8.23 -6.04
C GLY A 69 0.71 -7.93 -6.26
N ASN A 70 1.34 -7.30 -5.29
CA ASN A 70 2.78 -7.07 -5.15
C ASN A 70 3.16 -7.09 -3.66
N PRO A 71 4.43 -7.41 -3.32
CA PRO A 71 4.87 -7.56 -1.93
C PRO A 71 5.01 -6.22 -1.20
N HIS A 72 4.48 -6.19 0.03
CA HIS A 72 4.60 -5.07 0.94
C HIS A 72 5.06 -5.50 2.33
N CYS A 73 5.96 -4.72 2.90
CA CYS A 73 6.38 -4.75 4.28
C CYS A 73 6.01 -3.42 4.94
N VAL A 74 5.25 -3.47 6.02
CA VAL A 74 4.77 -2.27 6.73
C VAL A 74 5.36 -2.25 8.13
N ILE A 75 6.05 -1.18 8.47
CA ILE A 75 6.59 -0.90 9.81
C ILE A 75 5.86 0.28 10.44
N GLN A 76 5.57 0.19 11.72
CA GLN A 76 5.02 1.31 12.47
C GLN A 76 6.17 2.21 12.94
N VAL A 77 5.99 3.53 12.79
CA VAL A 77 6.91 4.56 13.25
C VAL A 77 6.18 5.58 14.12
N ASP A 78 6.88 6.18 15.06
CA ASP A 78 6.30 7.20 15.94
C ASP A 78 6.01 8.50 15.18
N ASP A 79 6.93 8.89 14.29
CA ASP A 79 6.79 10.09 13.46
C ASP A 79 7.32 9.79 12.03
N VAL A 80 6.43 9.94 11.06
CA VAL A 80 6.76 9.67 9.65
C VAL A 80 7.73 10.69 9.06
N ASP A 81 7.75 11.93 9.57
CA ASP A 81 8.61 12.99 9.05
C ASP A 81 10.09 12.73 9.39
N THR A 82 10.35 12.09 10.55
CA THR A 82 11.70 11.74 11.00
C THR A 82 12.08 10.30 10.73
N ALA A 83 11.17 9.51 10.13
CA ALA A 83 11.43 8.11 9.81
C ALA A 83 12.60 7.97 8.82
N ALA A 84 13.46 6.98 9.10
CA ALA A 84 14.69 6.71 8.34
C ALA A 84 14.43 6.03 6.98
N VAL A 85 13.55 6.61 6.15
CA VAL A 85 13.08 6.01 4.89
C VAL A 85 14.22 5.75 3.91
N GLU A 86 15.10 6.74 3.72
CA GLU A 86 16.20 6.65 2.75
C GLU A 86 17.33 5.69 3.18
N THR A 87 17.49 5.46 4.47
CA THR A 87 18.55 4.58 4.99
C THR A 87 18.06 3.18 5.28
N LEU A 88 16.87 3.03 5.86
CA LEU A 88 16.30 1.73 6.21
C LEU A 88 15.50 1.11 5.05
N GLY A 89 14.90 1.93 4.20
CA GLY A 89 14.12 1.50 3.04
C GLY A 89 14.89 0.55 2.12
N PRO A 90 16.07 0.92 1.60
CA PRO A 90 16.85 0.05 0.71
C PRO A 90 17.27 -1.27 1.36
N VAL A 91 17.59 -1.25 2.67
CA VAL A 91 18.01 -2.44 3.42
C VAL A 91 16.84 -3.41 3.58
N LEU A 92 15.65 -2.90 3.87
CA LEU A 92 14.43 -3.72 4.01
C LEU A 92 13.88 -4.17 2.65
N GLU A 93 13.92 -3.30 1.62
CA GLU A 93 13.48 -3.61 0.26
C GLU A 93 14.16 -4.87 -0.27
N SER A 94 15.48 -4.98 -0.06
CA SER A 94 16.34 -6.07 -0.54
C SER A 94 16.68 -7.11 0.53
N HIS A 95 15.96 -7.11 1.66
CA HIS A 95 16.22 -8.03 2.76
C HIS A 95 16.07 -9.49 2.33
N GLU A 96 16.94 -10.38 2.84
CA GLU A 96 17.00 -11.81 2.48
C GLU A 96 15.66 -12.55 2.60
N ARG A 97 14.76 -12.09 3.48
CA ARG A 97 13.41 -12.64 3.62
C ARG A 97 12.46 -12.28 2.48
N PHE A 98 12.80 -11.29 1.64
CA PHE A 98 12.06 -10.91 0.43
C PHE A 98 12.86 -11.25 -0.83
N PRO A 99 12.82 -12.51 -1.32
CA PRO A 99 13.62 -12.93 -2.47
C PRO A 99 13.27 -12.18 -3.78
N GLU A 100 12.07 -11.62 -3.85
CA GLU A 100 11.59 -10.80 -4.98
C GLU A 100 11.56 -9.30 -4.62
N ARG A 101 12.20 -8.90 -3.51
CA ARG A 101 12.13 -7.57 -2.92
C ARG A 101 10.71 -7.18 -2.52
N ALA A 102 10.54 -6.05 -1.81
CA ALA A 102 9.24 -5.57 -1.35
C ALA A 102 9.18 -4.04 -1.34
N ASN A 103 7.96 -3.50 -1.41
CA ASN A 103 7.72 -2.10 -1.07
C ASN A 103 7.68 -1.96 0.45
N ILE A 104 8.32 -0.93 0.99
CA ILE A 104 8.44 -0.71 2.43
C ILE A 104 7.62 0.50 2.83
N GLY A 105 6.56 0.28 3.62
CA GLY A 105 5.71 1.32 4.17
C GLY A 105 6.13 1.71 5.58
N PHE A 106 6.34 3.00 5.82
CA PHE A 106 6.60 3.60 7.12
C PHE A 106 5.32 4.28 7.59
N MET A 107 4.59 3.61 8.48
CA MET A 107 3.24 3.98 8.90
C MET A 107 3.24 4.63 10.27
N GLN A 108 2.79 5.89 10.36
CA GLN A 108 2.46 6.56 11.60
C GLN A 108 0.94 6.49 11.84
N VAL A 109 0.52 5.91 12.96
CA VAL A 109 -0.88 5.90 13.36
C VAL A 109 -1.19 7.19 14.11
N VAL A 110 -1.97 8.09 13.48
CA VAL A 110 -2.44 9.33 14.10
C VAL A 110 -3.66 9.04 14.98
N LYS A 111 -4.59 8.27 14.47
CA LYS A 111 -5.75 7.70 15.15
C LYS A 111 -6.29 6.50 14.37
N ARG A 112 -7.27 5.79 14.91
CA ARG A 112 -7.78 4.56 14.28
C ARG A 112 -8.29 4.74 12.85
N GLU A 113 -8.76 5.91 12.49
CA GLU A 113 -9.30 6.27 11.16
C GLU A 113 -8.35 7.13 10.34
N HIS A 114 -7.07 7.31 10.80
CA HIS A 114 -6.14 8.20 10.13
C HIS A 114 -4.69 7.77 10.35
N ILE A 115 -3.97 7.57 9.25
CA ILE A 115 -2.52 7.32 9.25
C ILE A 115 -1.80 8.32 8.33
N ARG A 116 -0.53 8.54 8.62
CA ARG A 116 0.43 9.16 7.71
C ARG A 116 1.40 8.08 7.22
N LEU A 117 1.76 8.12 5.95
CA LEU A 117 2.54 7.07 5.31
C LEU A 117 3.58 7.63 4.36
N ARG A 118 4.80 7.11 4.46
CA ARG A 118 5.84 7.23 3.43
C ARG A 118 6.19 5.85 2.92
N VAL A 119 6.49 5.73 1.63
CA VAL A 119 6.77 4.43 1.01
C VAL A 119 8.07 4.49 0.22
N TYR A 120 8.96 3.54 0.52
CA TYR A 120 10.12 3.23 -0.32
C TYR A 120 9.69 2.09 -1.26
N GLU A 121 9.49 2.41 -2.54
CA GLU A 121 8.96 1.48 -3.53
C GLU A 121 10.07 0.59 -4.12
N ARG A 122 9.72 -0.65 -4.37
CA ARG A 122 10.56 -1.66 -4.99
C ARG A 122 11.12 -1.18 -6.33
N GLY A 123 12.44 -1.00 -6.40
CA GLY A 123 13.15 -0.57 -7.61
C GLY A 123 13.01 0.90 -8.00
N ALA A 124 12.27 1.71 -7.22
CA ALA A 124 12.04 3.13 -7.51
C ALA A 124 12.54 4.08 -6.41
N GLY A 125 12.72 3.57 -5.19
CA GLY A 125 13.07 4.41 -4.05
C GLY A 125 11.85 5.07 -3.39
N GLU A 126 12.06 6.12 -2.60
CA GLU A 126 10.95 6.85 -2.00
C GLU A 126 10.15 7.61 -3.08
N THR A 127 8.82 7.46 -3.04
CA THR A 127 7.91 8.10 -3.98
C THR A 127 6.88 8.98 -3.26
N GLN A 128 6.27 9.92 -4.01
CA GLN A 128 5.27 10.84 -3.45
C GLN A 128 3.96 10.15 -3.09
N ALA A 129 3.61 9.06 -3.78
CA ALA A 129 2.39 8.31 -3.53
C ALA A 129 2.51 6.88 -4.05
N CYS A 130 2.06 5.93 -3.24
CA CYS A 130 1.96 4.51 -3.59
C CYS A 130 0.58 3.99 -3.18
N GLY A 131 -0.33 3.80 -4.16
CA GLY A 131 -1.69 3.35 -3.89
C GLY A 131 -1.75 1.97 -3.25
N SER A 132 -1.01 0.99 -3.78
CA SER A 132 -0.93 -0.36 -3.18
C SER A 132 -0.24 -0.34 -1.82
N GLY A 133 0.71 0.58 -1.59
CA GLY A 133 1.35 0.80 -0.29
C GLY A 133 0.38 1.34 0.75
N ALA A 134 -0.50 2.27 0.38
CA ALA A 134 -1.57 2.76 1.24
C ALA A 134 -2.54 1.65 1.63
N CYS A 135 -2.97 0.84 0.65
CA CYS A 135 -3.82 -0.34 0.88
C CYS A 135 -3.15 -1.34 1.82
N ALA A 136 -1.88 -1.65 1.60
CA ALA A 136 -1.09 -2.57 2.43
C ALA A 136 -0.96 -2.07 3.87
N ALA A 137 -0.66 -0.77 4.07
CA ALA A 137 -0.54 -0.18 5.40
C ALA A 137 -1.85 -0.29 6.19
N VAL A 138 -2.98 0.03 5.55
CA VAL A 138 -4.30 -0.09 6.19
C VAL A 138 -4.66 -1.55 6.48
N ALA A 139 -4.44 -2.47 5.52
CA ALA A 139 -4.71 -3.88 5.71
C ALA A 139 -3.92 -4.47 6.89
N VAL A 140 -2.62 -4.16 6.98
CA VAL A 140 -1.75 -4.57 8.11
C VAL A 140 -2.25 -3.96 9.41
N GLY A 141 -2.56 -2.66 9.44
CA GLY A 141 -3.03 -1.98 10.63
C GLY A 141 -4.37 -2.53 11.16
N ILE A 142 -5.30 -2.88 10.26
CA ILE A 142 -6.57 -3.54 10.62
C ILE A 142 -6.30 -4.94 11.16
N GLN A 143 -5.46 -5.74 10.49
CA GLN A 143 -5.11 -7.09 10.95
C GLN A 143 -4.48 -7.09 12.34
N GLN A 144 -3.66 -6.07 12.64
CA GLN A 144 -3.02 -5.88 13.94
C GLN A 144 -3.96 -5.26 15.00
N GLY A 145 -5.18 -4.83 14.62
CA GLY A 145 -6.16 -4.21 15.53
C GLY A 145 -5.88 -2.74 15.84
N LEU A 146 -4.98 -2.10 15.11
CA LEU A 146 -4.58 -0.69 15.27
C LEU A 146 -5.57 0.27 14.62
N LEU A 147 -6.19 -0.13 13.50
CA LEU A 147 -7.00 0.73 12.65
C LEU A 147 -8.47 0.27 12.60
N ALA A 148 -9.34 1.20 12.22
CA ALA A 148 -10.75 0.96 11.89
C ALA A 148 -10.90 0.45 10.44
N GLU A 149 -12.12 0.07 10.04
CA GLU A 149 -12.40 -0.44 8.69
C GLU A 149 -12.29 0.61 7.58
N GLU A 150 -12.42 1.89 7.94
CA GLU A 150 -12.30 3.03 7.03
C GLU A 150 -11.20 3.96 7.54
N VAL A 151 -10.20 4.21 6.71
CA VAL A 151 -8.98 4.92 7.12
C VAL A 151 -8.58 5.92 6.05
N ARG A 152 -8.34 7.15 6.48
CA ARG A 152 -7.67 8.16 5.68
C ARG A 152 -6.16 7.95 5.74
N VAL A 153 -5.53 7.92 4.59
CA VAL A 153 -4.08 7.81 4.43
C VAL A 153 -3.54 9.11 3.86
N GLU A 154 -2.68 9.79 4.60
CA GLU A 154 -1.91 10.94 4.10
C GLU A 154 -0.55 10.47 3.61
N LEU A 155 -0.26 10.77 2.34
CA LEU A 155 1.03 10.55 1.69
C LEU A 155 1.62 11.92 1.31
N PRO A 156 2.94 12.00 1.03
CA PRO A 156 3.54 13.27 0.57
C PRO A 156 2.84 13.89 -0.65
N GLY A 157 2.35 13.07 -1.58
CA GLY A 157 1.66 13.51 -2.81
C GLY A 157 0.16 13.73 -2.67
N GLY A 158 -0.47 13.44 -1.53
CA GLY A 158 -1.91 13.64 -1.35
C GLY A 158 -2.58 12.66 -0.40
N ARG A 159 -3.90 12.55 -0.53
CA ARG A 159 -4.72 11.72 0.38
C ARG A 159 -5.47 10.64 -0.38
N LEU A 160 -5.62 9.49 0.28
CA LEU A 160 -6.45 8.38 -0.16
C LEU A 160 -7.36 7.95 1.00
N ASP A 161 -8.58 7.52 0.69
CA ASP A 161 -9.47 6.88 1.65
C ASP A 161 -9.51 5.37 1.32
N ILE A 162 -9.18 4.56 2.31
CA ILE A 162 -9.09 3.10 2.19
C ILE A 162 -10.16 2.47 3.06
N ALA A 163 -10.91 1.52 2.50
CA ALA A 163 -11.95 0.80 3.23
C ALA A 163 -11.75 -0.72 3.09
N TRP A 164 -11.69 -1.44 4.22
CA TRP A 164 -11.61 -2.89 4.25
C TRP A 164 -12.33 -3.48 5.46
N LYS A 165 -13.28 -4.38 5.22
CA LYS A 165 -14.08 -5.04 6.26
C LYS A 165 -13.43 -6.29 6.87
N GLY A 166 -12.14 -6.52 6.55
CA GLY A 166 -11.42 -7.70 7.01
C GLY A 166 -11.47 -8.89 6.04
N PRO A 167 -10.93 -10.04 6.45
CA PRO A 167 -10.82 -11.25 5.62
C PRO A 167 -12.16 -11.66 4.98
N GLY A 168 -12.10 -12.15 3.74
CA GLY A 168 -13.27 -12.52 2.93
C GLY A 168 -13.93 -11.35 2.21
N HIS A 169 -13.39 -10.12 2.34
CA HIS A 169 -13.89 -8.92 1.68
C HIS A 169 -12.82 -8.24 0.83
N PRO A 170 -13.19 -7.65 -0.32
CA PRO A 170 -12.27 -6.83 -1.09
C PRO A 170 -11.95 -5.52 -0.34
N LEU A 171 -10.74 -5.04 -0.54
CA LEU A 171 -10.29 -3.72 -0.10
C LEU A 171 -10.58 -2.71 -1.20
N TYR A 172 -11.06 -1.54 -0.83
CA TYR A 172 -11.33 -0.43 -1.73
C TYR A 172 -10.42 0.75 -1.44
N MET A 173 -9.91 1.35 -2.49
CA MET A 173 -9.15 2.60 -2.46
C MET A 173 -9.96 3.68 -3.16
N THR A 174 -10.11 4.85 -2.55
CA THR A 174 -10.77 6.02 -3.15
C THR A 174 -9.83 7.20 -3.12
N GLY A 175 -9.69 7.89 -4.24
CA GLY A 175 -8.82 9.06 -4.35
C GLY A 175 -9.10 9.89 -5.59
N PRO A 176 -8.46 11.06 -5.72
CA PRO A 176 -8.61 11.93 -6.87
C PRO A 176 -7.93 11.35 -8.12
N ALA A 177 -8.47 11.69 -9.29
CA ALA A 177 -7.82 11.49 -10.58
C ALA A 177 -7.83 12.82 -11.32
N VAL A 178 -6.64 13.39 -11.52
CA VAL A 178 -6.49 14.74 -12.10
C VAL A 178 -5.75 14.64 -13.43
N HIS A 179 -6.27 15.31 -14.47
CA HIS A 179 -5.58 15.45 -15.73
C HIS A 179 -4.36 16.37 -15.55
N VAL A 180 -3.18 15.88 -15.93
CA VAL A 180 -1.90 16.59 -15.71
C VAL A 180 -1.39 17.22 -17.01
N TYR A 181 -1.34 16.45 -18.11
CA TYR A 181 -0.91 16.96 -19.42
C TYR A 181 -1.41 16.05 -20.55
N ASP A 182 -1.40 16.57 -21.76
CA ASP A 182 -1.55 15.83 -23.01
C ASP A 182 -0.20 15.70 -23.71
N GLY A 183 0.04 14.58 -24.38
CA GLY A 183 1.27 14.32 -25.10
C GLY A 183 1.04 13.52 -26.39
N PHE A 184 2.00 13.58 -27.31
CA PHE A 184 1.99 12.82 -28.55
C PHE A 184 3.21 11.92 -28.62
N ILE A 185 3.04 10.72 -29.19
CA ILE A 185 4.11 9.80 -29.50
C ILE A 185 4.07 9.43 -30.98
N HIS A 186 5.22 9.44 -31.62
CA HIS A 186 5.38 8.91 -32.97
C HIS A 186 5.86 7.47 -32.85
N LEU A 187 5.10 6.53 -33.41
CA LEU A 187 5.39 5.09 -33.45
C LEU A 187 6.16 4.75 -34.74
#